data_50c6f813061c14524b7e2c940adbd2b8
#
_entry.id   50c6f813061c14524b7e2c940adbd2b8
#
_cell.length_a   1.000
_cell.length_b   1.000
_cell.length_c   1.000
_cell.angle_alpha   90.00
_cell.angle_beta   90.00
_cell.angle_gamma   90.00
#
_symmetry.space_group_name_H-M   'P 1'
#
loop_
_entity.id
_entity.type
_entity.pdbx_description
1 polymer ?
#
loop_
_entity_poly.entity_id
_entity_poly.type
_entity_poly.pdbx_seq_one_letter_code
_entity_poly.pdbx_strand_id
1 'polypeptide(L)'
;MTRSALPGLATATAVLIAGLLLAFTVGRYPVSLAELFNVLFANVTGQNADVSMAVQSVILQVRGPRVLAAALVGAALAVAGTAFQGLFRNPLVSPDILGASSGAALGAVIGIFLSLGVLAIQAFAFIGGLLAVAAAYVIGSAVRARDPILVLVLTGVVVGALLGAGVGLVKYLADPYNQLPAMTFWLLGSLAAANISDLLPLFGPVALGTAVLIALRWRMNVMSLPEEEAGSLGVATGPLRIAIVAAATLTTSASVATAGIIGWVGLVVPHLARSLVGPDFARLLPTAAILGGGYLLVIDTLARTAAEVEIPLGILTAVVGTPFFIWLLASMQRTWS
;
A
#
# COMPACT_ATOMS: atom_id res chain seq x y z
N MET A 1 18.48 17.80 -18.85
CA MET A 1 18.07 18.88 -17.93
C MET A 1 17.60 18.26 -16.62
N THR A 2 18.39 18.31 -15.57
CA THR A 2 18.02 17.83 -14.22
C THR A 2 17.00 18.81 -13.63
N ARG A 3 15.71 18.52 -13.76
CA ARG A 3 14.68 19.26 -13.00
C ARG A 3 15.06 19.17 -11.51
N SER A 4 15.11 20.31 -10.82
CA SER A 4 15.32 20.32 -9.39
C SER A 4 14.22 19.48 -8.72
N ALA A 5 14.56 18.50 -7.88
CA ALA A 5 13.57 17.63 -7.22
C ALA A 5 12.75 18.37 -6.14
N LEU A 6 13.22 19.56 -5.74
CA LEU A 6 12.61 20.36 -4.69
C LEU A 6 11.13 20.70 -4.92
N PRO A 7 10.70 21.18 -6.13
CA PRO A 7 9.27 21.46 -6.34
C PRO A 7 8.40 20.21 -6.27
N GLY A 8 8.89 19.08 -6.79
CA GLY A 8 8.12 17.83 -6.75
C GLY A 8 7.93 17.28 -5.33
N LEU A 9 8.99 17.31 -4.52
CA LEU A 9 8.92 16.93 -3.12
C LEU A 9 8.03 17.90 -2.31
N ALA A 10 8.12 19.20 -2.56
CA ALA A 10 7.26 20.21 -1.94
C ALA A 10 5.78 19.96 -2.28
N THR A 11 5.47 19.63 -3.54
CA THR A 11 4.11 19.27 -3.96
C THR A 11 3.61 18.02 -3.23
N ALA A 12 4.41 16.96 -3.16
CA ALA A 12 4.04 15.75 -2.43
C ALA A 12 3.79 16.02 -0.94
N THR A 13 4.65 16.83 -0.31
CA THR A 13 4.50 17.24 1.08
C THR A 13 3.25 18.10 1.29
N ALA A 14 2.94 19.02 0.38
CA ALA A 14 1.72 19.81 0.44
C ALA A 14 0.46 18.93 0.36
N VAL A 15 0.45 17.92 -0.52
CA VAL A 15 -0.64 16.94 -0.63
C VAL A 15 -0.80 16.15 0.67
N LEU A 16 0.30 15.70 1.29
CA LEU A 16 0.26 14.99 2.57
C LEU A 16 -0.31 15.89 3.69
N ILE A 17 0.19 17.12 3.82
CA ILE A 17 -0.29 18.08 4.83
C ILE A 17 -1.77 18.39 4.62
N ALA A 18 -2.18 18.68 3.40
CA ALA A 18 -3.58 18.91 3.06
C ALA A 18 -4.45 17.69 3.40
N GLY A 19 -4.00 16.48 3.04
CA GLY A 19 -4.66 15.22 3.39
C GLY A 19 -4.80 15.02 4.89
N LEU A 20 -3.76 15.29 5.68
CA LEU A 20 -3.81 15.23 7.14
C LEU A 20 -4.82 16.22 7.73
N LEU A 21 -4.78 17.48 7.30
CA LEU A 21 -5.72 18.50 7.77
C LEU A 21 -7.16 18.13 7.42
N LEU A 22 -7.43 17.69 6.20
CA LEU A 22 -8.74 17.23 5.77
C LEU A 22 -9.20 16.01 6.58
N ALA A 23 -8.34 15.02 6.78
CA ALA A 23 -8.68 13.80 7.50
C ALA A 23 -9.02 14.03 8.97
N PHE A 24 -8.40 15.02 9.62
CA PHE A 24 -8.73 15.38 11.00
C PHE A 24 -9.93 16.32 11.13
N THR A 25 -10.17 17.21 10.17
CA THR A 25 -11.24 18.23 10.29
C THR A 25 -12.55 17.76 9.68
N VAL A 26 -12.50 17.09 8.51
CA VAL A 26 -13.68 16.68 7.75
C VAL A 26 -14.19 15.32 8.22
N GLY A 27 -15.48 15.20 8.48
CA GLY A 27 -16.13 13.96 8.89
C GLY A 27 -17.50 14.22 9.54
N ARG A 28 -18.18 13.16 9.95
CA ARG A 28 -19.53 13.24 10.56
C ARG A 28 -19.60 14.09 11.84
N TYR A 29 -18.51 14.15 12.57
CA TYR A 29 -18.34 15.05 13.72
C TYR A 29 -17.38 16.17 13.30
N PRO A 30 -17.84 17.41 13.10
CA PRO A 30 -16.96 18.50 12.68
C PRO A 30 -15.95 18.83 13.78
N VAL A 31 -14.69 18.99 13.40
CA VAL A 31 -13.60 19.43 14.29
C VAL A 31 -12.92 20.61 13.63
N SER A 32 -12.82 21.72 14.33
CA SER A 32 -12.14 22.91 13.84
C SER A 32 -10.61 22.74 13.88
N LEU A 33 -9.88 23.49 13.06
CA LEU A 33 -8.43 23.50 13.10
C LEU A 33 -7.89 23.97 14.46
N ALA A 34 -8.57 24.92 15.10
CA ALA A 34 -8.18 25.42 16.42
C ALA A 34 -8.26 24.30 17.48
N GLU A 35 -9.35 23.54 17.51
CA GLU A 35 -9.52 22.39 18.40
C GLU A 35 -8.47 21.31 18.13
N LEU A 36 -8.20 21.00 16.84
CA LEU A 36 -7.17 20.05 16.46
C LEU A 36 -5.80 20.44 17.02
N PHE A 37 -5.37 21.68 16.77
CA PHE A 37 -4.07 22.16 17.26
C PHE A 37 -4.02 22.23 18.79
N ASN A 38 -5.11 22.63 19.46
CA ASN A 38 -5.18 22.65 20.91
C ASN A 38 -4.99 21.24 21.50
N VAL A 39 -5.71 20.24 20.99
CA VAL A 39 -5.60 18.85 21.46
C VAL A 39 -4.20 18.28 21.21
N LEU A 40 -3.65 18.48 20.01
CA LEU A 40 -2.30 17.98 19.69
C LEU A 40 -1.23 18.65 20.55
N PHE A 41 -1.31 19.96 20.74
CA PHE A 41 -0.38 20.72 21.58
C PHE A 41 -0.47 20.29 23.04
N ALA A 42 -1.69 20.18 23.58
CA ALA A 42 -1.93 19.72 24.94
C ALA A 42 -1.40 18.30 25.16
N ASN A 43 -1.61 17.40 24.21
CA ASN A 43 -1.12 16.03 24.28
C ASN A 43 0.41 15.93 24.29
N VAL A 44 1.12 16.81 23.54
CA VAL A 44 2.59 16.84 23.50
C VAL A 44 3.18 17.50 24.75
N THR A 45 2.53 18.54 25.26
CA THR A 45 3.01 19.32 26.42
C THR A 45 2.60 18.76 27.77
N GLY A 46 1.70 17.76 27.78
CA GLY A 46 1.11 17.21 29.00
C GLY A 46 0.12 18.14 29.70
N GLN A 47 -0.36 19.18 29.00
CA GLN A 47 -1.36 20.11 29.50
C GLN A 47 -2.78 19.60 29.24
N ASN A 48 -3.75 20.19 29.94
CA ASN A 48 -5.15 19.92 29.64
C ASN A 48 -5.57 20.68 28.37
N ALA A 49 -6.18 19.99 27.42
CA ALA A 49 -6.75 20.63 26.25
C ALA A 49 -8.02 21.43 26.66
N ASP A 50 -8.09 22.67 26.22
CA ASP A 50 -9.29 23.54 26.44
C ASP A 50 -10.35 23.26 25.38
N VAL A 51 -10.80 21.99 25.32
CA VAL A 51 -11.85 21.50 24.42
C VAL A 51 -12.64 20.37 25.09
N SER A 52 -13.84 20.08 24.59
CA SER A 52 -14.67 19.02 25.16
C SER A 52 -13.99 17.63 25.09
N MET A 53 -14.29 16.77 26.06
CA MET A 53 -13.78 15.39 26.08
C MET A 53 -14.19 14.60 24.81
N ALA A 54 -15.35 14.92 24.24
CA ALA A 54 -15.82 14.30 22.99
C ALA A 54 -14.88 14.63 21.82
N VAL A 55 -14.47 15.90 21.67
CA VAL A 55 -13.51 16.33 20.64
C VAL A 55 -12.16 15.64 20.85
N GLN A 56 -11.66 15.57 22.09
CA GLN A 56 -10.40 14.88 22.41
C GLN A 56 -10.48 13.39 22.01
N SER A 57 -11.54 12.69 22.37
CA SER A 57 -11.74 11.28 22.00
C SER A 57 -11.82 11.08 20.50
N VAL A 58 -12.53 11.95 19.77
CA VAL A 58 -12.63 11.89 18.31
C VAL A 58 -11.25 12.06 17.67
N ILE A 59 -10.45 13.00 18.12
CA ILE A 59 -9.13 13.28 17.56
C ILE A 59 -8.14 12.16 17.91
N LEU A 60 -8.04 11.77 19.17
CA LEU A 60 -6.97 10.89 19.64
C LEU A 60 -7.30 9.41 19.52
N GLN A 61 -8.55 9.01 19.75
CA GLN A 61 -8.94 7.59 19.82
C GLN A 61 -9.61 7.07 18.55
N VAL A 62 -10.29 7.94 17.78
CA VAL A 62 -11.00 7.53 16.57
C VAL A 62 -10.23 7.92 15.32
N ARG A 63 -9.96 9.23 15.14
CA ARG A 63 -9.29 9.72 13.91
C ARG A 63 -7.80 9.48 13.91
N GLY A 64 -7.13 9.66 15.05
CA GLY A 64 -5.66 9.53 15.14
C GLY A 64 -5.14 8.21 14.61
N PRO A 65 -5.58 7.06 15.16
CA PRO A 65 -5.13 5.75 14.67
C PRO A 65 -5.46 5.52 13.19
N ARG A 66 -6.66 5.89 12.75
CA ARG A 66 -7.11 5.73 11.37
C ARG A 66 -6.30 6.57 10.39
N VAL A 67 -6.05 7.84 10.72
CA VAL A 67 -5.24 8.76 9.90
C VAL A 67 -3.80 8.27 9.77
N LEU A 68 -3.21 7.82 10.89
CA LEU A 68 -1.87 7.25 10.88
C LEU A 68 -1.82 5.95 10.06
N ALA A 69 -2.80 5.05 10.22
CA ALA A 69 -2.90 3.84 9.43
C ALA A 69 -3.04 4.15 7.93
N ALA A 70 -3.92 5.10 7.55
CA ALA A 70 -4.09 5.53 6.16
C ALA A 70 -2.78 6.07 5.56
N ALA A 71 -2.08 6.94 6.28
CA ALA A 71 -0.80 7.48 5.82
C ALA A 71 0.26 6.39 5.64
N LEU A 72 0.37 5.46 6.61
CA LEU A 72 1.33 4.34 6.56
C LEU A 72 1.01 3.35 5.44
N VAL A 73 -0.25 2.93 5.31
CA VAL A 73 -0.69 2.00 4.25
C VAL A 73 -0.48 2.62 2.87
N GLY A 74 -0.88 3.88 2.69
CA GLY A 74 -0.68 4.60 1.43
C GLY A 74 0.80 4.73 1.05
N ALA A 75 1.65 5.09 2.00
CA ALA A 75 3.09 5.17 1.81
C ALA A 75 3.70 3.79 1.47
N ALA A 76 3.32 2.75 2.21
CA ALA A 76 3.82 1.40 2.03
C ALA A 76 3.48 0.83 0.65
N LEU A 77 2.22 0.93 0.22
CA LEU A 77 1.77 0.45 -1.10
C LEU A 77 2.44 1.23 -2.24
N ALA A 78 2.62 2.55 -2.09
CA ALA A 78 3.30 3.38 -3.08
C ALA A 78 4.80 3.03 -3.20
N VAL A 79 5.49 2.82 -2.08
CA VAL A 79 6.90 2.42 -2.07
C VAL A 79 7.08 1.02 -2.67
N ALA A 80 6.24 0.06 -2.26
CA ALA A 80 6.25 -1.29 -2.83
C ALA A 80 5.98 -1.27 -4.34
N GLY A 81 4.97 -0.52 -4.78
CA GLY A 81 4.68 -0.33 -6.21
C GLY A 81 5.86 0.27 -6.97
N THR A 82 6.50 1.30 -6.41
CA THR A 82 7.69 1.92 -6.99
C THR A 82 8.83 0.91 -7.16
N ALA A 83 9.06 0.07 -6.13
CA ALA A 83 10.08 -0.95 -6.15
C ALA A 83 9.81 -2.04 -7.21
N PHE A 84 8.58 -2.54 -7.28
CA PHE A 84 8.18 -3.54 -8.27
C PHE A 84 8.22 -2.98 -9.69
N GLN A 85 7.72 -1.77 -9.94
CA GLN A 85 7.81 -1.14 -11.26
C GLN A 85 9.25 -1.00 -11.74
N GLY A 86 10.19 -0.68 -10.84
CA GLY A 86 11.60 -0.63 -11.15
C GLY A 86 12.21 -2.00 -11.43
N LEU A 87 11.92 -2.97 -10.56
CA LEU A 87 12.41 -4.34 -10.67
C LEU A 87 11.99 -5.02 -11.99
N PHE A 88 10.70 -4.86 -12.33
CA PHE A 88 10.11 -5.44 -13.54
C PHE A 88 10.28 -4.56 -14.79
N ARG A 89 10.89 -3.36 -14.64
CA ARG A 89 11.04 -2.35 -15.71
C ARG A 89 9.73 -2.09 -16.46
N ASN A 90 8.64 -2.14 -15.74
CA ASN A 90 7.31 -1.98 -16.28
C ASN A 90 6.46 -1.10 -15.35
N PRO A 91 6.04 0.10 -15.80
CA PRO A 91 5.25 1.01 -14.99
C PRO A 91 3.83 0.51 -14.70
N LEU A 92 3.39 -0.57 -15.35
CA LEU A 92 2.07 -1.16 -15.21
C LEU A 92 2.01 -2.28 -14.15
N VAL A 93 3.13 -2.59 -13.51
CA VAL A 93 3.20 -3.61 -12.47
C VAL A 93 2.73 -3.05 -11.13
N SER A 94 1.86 -3.80 -10.46
CA SER A 94 1.45 -3.55 -9.07
C SER A 94 2.15 -4.52 -8.11
N PRO A 95 2.18 -4.22 -6.80
CA PRO A 95 2.70 -5.15 -5.79
C PRO A 95 2.00 -6.52 -5.79
N ASP A 96 0.79 -6.59 -6.32
CA ASP A 96 -0.05 -7.81 -6.33
C ASP A 96 0.35 -8.83 -7.37
N ILE A 97 1.21 -8.46 -8.32
CA ILE A 97 1.58 -9.32 -9.45
C ILE A 97 2.21 -10.65 -9.03
N LEU A 98 2.81 -10.70 -7.84
CA LEU A 98 3.38 -11.91 -7.25
C LEU A 98 2.40 -12.65 -6.33
N GLY A 99 1.13 -12.22 -6.26
CA GLY A 99 0.10 -12.87 -5.48
C GLY A 99 0.07 -12.49 -3.99
N ALA A 100 0.74 -11.42 -3.57
CA ALA A 100 0.76 -10.97 -2.17
C ALA A 100 -0.65 -10.75 -1.59
N SER A 101 -1.48 -9.98 -2.28
CA SER A 101 -2.87 -9.74 -1.85
C SER A 101 -3.75 -10.97 -1.90
N SER A 102 -3.55 -11.86 -2.89
CA SER A 102 -4.29 -13.14 -2.97
C SER A 102 -3.94 -14.06 -1.80
N GLY A 103 -2.66 -14.12 -1.41
CA GLY A 103 -2.21 -14.88 -0.24
C GLY A 103 -2.74 -14.29 1.06
N ALA A 104 -2.70 -12.98 1.20
CA ALA A 104 -3.26 -12.28 2.36
C ALA A 104 -4.78 -12.49 2.44
N ALA A 105 -5.47 -12.43 1.30
CA ALA A 105 -6.90 -12.71 1.20
C ALA A 105 -7.24 -14.11 1.70
N LEU A 106 -6.54 -15.13 1.22
CA LEU A 106 -6.78 -16.52 1.65
C LEU A 106 -6.49 -16.68 3.14
N GLY A 107 -5.40 -16.12 3.65
CA GLY A 107 -5.09 -16.14 5.07
C GLY A 107 -6.18 -15.50 5.92
N ALA A 108 -6.64 -14.30 5.57
CA ALA A 108 -7.71 -13.63 6.29
C ALA A 108 -9.03 -14.39 6.24
N VAL A 109 -9.41 -14.88 5.07
CA VAL A 109 -10.66 -15.64 4.87
C VAL A 109 -10.64 -16.94 5.68
N ILE A 110 -9.50 -17.64 5.76
CA ILE A 110 -9.33 -18.80 6.66
C ILE A 110 -9.47 -18.36 8.12
N GLY A 111 -8.83 -17.26 8.54
CA GLY A 111 -8.96 -16.75 9.90
C GLY A 111 -10.40 -16.42 10.29
N ILE A 112 -11.16 -15.80 9.39
CA ILE A 112 -12.59 -15.49 9.58
C ILE A 112 -13.41 -16.78 9.62
N PHE A 113 -13.14 -17.74 8.73
CA PHE A 113 -13.81 -19.04 8.70
C PHE A 113 -13.64 -19.80 10.01
N LEU A 114 -12.46 -19.75 10.60
CA LEU A 114 -12.15 -20.32 11.90
C LEU A 114 -12.67 -19.46 13.08
N SER A 115 -13.36 -18.35 12.79
CA SER A 115 -13.89 -17.41 13.79
C SER A 115 -12.84 -16.90 14.77
N LEU A 116 -11.62 -16.64 14.27
CA LEU A 116 -10.50 -16.14 15.07
C LEU A 116 -10.68 -14.64 15.40
N GLY A 117 -9.99 -14.17 16.43
CA GLY A 117 -9.93 -12.74 16.75
C GLY A 117 -9.16 -11.92 15.70
N VAL A 118 -9.39 -10.60 15.70
CA VAL A 118 -8.84 -9.66 14.69
C VAL A 118 -7.32 -9.79 14.51
N LEU A 119 -6.56 -9.84 15.60
CA LEU A 119 -5.10 -9.98 15.55
C LEU A 119 -4.66 -11.28 14.85
N ALA A 120 -5.37 -12.38 15.10
CA ALA A 120 -5.08 -13.66 14.45
C ALA A 120 -5.42 -13.60 12.95
N ILE A 121 -6.55 -12.98 12.57
CA ILE A 121 -6.91 -12.76 11.16
C ILE A 121 -5.83 -11.93 10.46
N GLN A 122 -5.35 -10.86 11.07
CA GLN A 122 -4.25 -10.04 10.56
C GLN A 122 -2.95 -10.85 10.42
N ALA A 123 -2.61 -11.68 11.40
CA ALA A 123 -1.43 -12.54 11.34
C ALA A 123 -1.54 -13.58 10.20
N PHE A 124 -2.70 -14.22 10.02
CA PHE A 124 -2.94 -15.14 8.92
C PHE A 124 -2.84 -14.44 7.56
N ALA A 125 -3.39 -13.22 7.44
CA ALA A 125 -3.28 -12.42 6.23
C ALA A 125 -1.82 -12.05 5.93
N PHE A 126 -1.09 -11.57 6.93
CA PHE A 126 0.31 -11.18 6.79
C PHE A 126 1.19 -12.37 6.34
N ILE A 127 1.08 -13.49 7.04
CA ILE A 127 1.82 -14.73 6.74
C ILE A 127 1.40 -15.26 5.36
N GLY A 128 0.10 -15.27 5.06
CA GLY A 128 -0.42 -15.70 3.77
C GLY A 128 0.16 -14.91 2.59
N GLY A 129 0.26 -13.59 2.74
CA GLY A 129 0.89 -12.73 1.73
C GLY A 129 2.38 -13.04 1.51
N LEU A 130 3.13 -13.21 2.59
CA LEU A 130 4.55 -13.59 2.52
C LEU A 130 4.74 -14.97 1.87
N LEU A 131 3.96 -15.96 2.28
CA LEU A 131 4.03 -17.33 1.75
C LEU A 131 3.67 -17.40 0.26
N ALA A 132 2.68 -16.61 -0.18
CA ALA A 132 2.29 -16.55 -1.59
C ALA A 132 3.47 -16.08 -2.47
N VAL A 133 4.11 -14.98 -2.09
CA VAL A 133 5.25 -14.45 -2.85
C VAL A 133 6.47 -15.37 -2.73
N ALA A 134 6.72 -15.96 -1.57
CA ALA A 134 7.78 -16.95 -1.41
C ALA A 134 7.56 -18.16 -2.33
N ALA A 135 6.34 -18.68 -2.40
CA ALA A 135 5.98 -19.79 -3.30
C ALA A 135 6.17 -19.37 -4.77
N ALA A 136 5.65 -18.21 -5.17
CA ALA A 136 5.84 -17.70 -6.54
C ALA A 136 7.33 -17.55 -6.89
N TYR A 137 8.14 -17.05 -5.95
CA TYR A 137 9.57 -16.88 -6.15
C TYR A 137 10.30 -18.22 -6.27
N VAL A 138 10.03 -19.17 -5.37
CA VAL A 138 10.67 -20.52 -5.39
C VAL A 138 10.30 -21.27 -6.65
N ILE A 139 9.02 -21.31 -7.02
CA ILE A 139 8.56 -21.98 -8.25
C ILE A 139 9.17 -21.30 -9.48
N GLY A 140 9.14 -19.95 -9.55
CA GLY A 140 9.68 -19.19 -10.65
C GLY A 140 11.20 -19.38 -10.82
N SER A 141 11.95 -19.47 -9.72
CA SER A 141 13.39 -19.70 -9.74
C SER A 141 13.79 -21.12 -10.12
N ALA A 142 12.92 -22.11 -9.90
CA ALA A 142 13.13 -23.50 -10.31
C ALA A 142 13.00 -23.70 -11.84
N VAL A 143 12.32 -22.80 -12.52
CA VAL A 143 12.16 -22.83 -13.97
C VAL A 143 13.37 -22.16 -14.63
N ARG A 144 14.17 -22.95 -15.34
CA ARG A 144 15.31 -22.44 -16.11
C ARG A 144 14.80 -21.77 -17.40
N ALA A 145 14.70 -20.45 -17.41
CA ALA A 145 14.26 -19.69 -18.57
C ALA A 145 15.26 -18.59 -18.95
N ARG A 146 15.19 -18.14 -20.21
CA ARG A 146 15.99 -17.01 -20.71
C ARG A 146 15.60 -15.67 -20.06
N ASP A 147 14.35 -15.54 -19.66
CA ASP A 147 13.84 -14.35 -18.97
C ASP A 147 13.28 -14.73 -17.59
N PRO A 148 14.10 -14.61 -16.52
CA PRO A 148 13.67 -14.92 -15.16
C PRO A 148 12.56 -13.99 -14.65
N ILE A 149 12.47 -12.75 -15.16
CA ILE A 149 11.48 -11.78 -14.76
C ILE A 149 10.09 -12.19 -15.28
N LEU A 150 10.00 -12.57 -16.55
CA LEU A 150 8.77 -13.07 -17.15
C LEU A 150 8.24 -14.30 -16.42
N VAL A 151 9.11 -15.26 -16.13
CA VAL A 151 8.71 -16.48 -15.40
C VAL A 151 8.20 -16.16 -14.02
N LEU A 152 8.85 -15.24 -13.30
CA LEU A 152 8.40 -14.83 -11.98
C LEU A 152 7.00 -14.19 -12.02
N VAL A 153 6.72 -13.36 -13.02
CA VAL A 153 5.39 -12.76 -13.23
C VAL A 153 4.35 -13.84 -13.52
N LEU A 154 4.62 -14.74 -14.47
CA LEU A 154 3.68 -15.81 -14.82
C LEU A 154 3.40 -16.73 -13.63
N THR A 155 4.43 -17.07 -12.86
CA THR A 155 4.28 -17.87 -11.65
C THR A 155 3.43 -17.14 -10.61
N GLY A 156 3.63 -15.84 -10.43
CA GLY A 156 2.80 -15.01 -9.54
C GLY A 156 1.33 -15.02 -9.95
N VAL A 157 1.03 -14.91 -11.25
CA VAL A 157 -0.34 -15.00 -11.78
C VAL A 157 -0.96 -16.36 -11.49
N VAL A 158 -0.23 -17.46 -11.73
CA VAL A 158 -0.72 -18.83 -11.49
C VAL A 158 -0.96 -19.08 -9.99
N VAL A 159 0.00 -18.69 -9.14
CA VAL A 159 -0.15 -18.79 -7.67
C VAL A 159 -1.32 -17.95 -7.20
N GLY A 160 -1.44 -16.71 -7.68
CA GLY A 160 -2.55 -15.82 -7.36
C GLY A 160 -3.91 -16.40 -7.74
N ALA A 161 -4.01 -17.01 -8.93
CA ALA A 161 -5.25 -17.67 -9.38
C ALA A 161 -5.61 -18.87 -8.50
N LEU A 162 -4.64 -19.71 -8.11
CA LEU A 162 -4.85 -20.83 -7.21
C LEU A 162 -5.34 -20.36 -5.83
N LEU A 163 -4.71 -19.34 -5.26
CA LEU A 163 -5.10 -18.76 -3.97
C LEU A 163 -6.48 -18.11 -4.06
N GLY A 164 -6.80 -17.45 -5.18
CA GLY A 164 -8.14 -16.92 -5.46
C GLY A 164 -9.21 -18.01 -5.51
N ALA A 165 -8.92 -19.16 -6.11
CA ALA A 165 -9.80 -20.32 -6.08
C ALA A 165 -10.00 -20.84 -4.64
N GLY A 166 -8.93 -20.83 -3.81
CA GLY A 166 -9.01 -21.14 -2.39
C GLY A 166 -9.93 -20.17 -1.62
N VAL A 167 -9.81 -18.86 -1.87
CA VAL A 167 -10.74 -17.86 -1.32
C VAL A 167 -12.19 -18.16 -1.71
N GLY A 168 -12.43 -18.49 -2.99
CA GLY A 168 -13.75 -18.88 -3.49
C GLY A 168 -14.31 -20.10 -2.77
N LEU A 169 -13.49 -21.12 -2.58
CA LEU A 169 -13.90 -22.35 -1.88
C LEU A 169 -14.28 -22.09 -0.41
N VAL A 170 -13.44 -21.33 0.32
CA VAL A 170 -13.74 -21.03 1.73
C VAL A 170 -15.00 -20.18 1.85
N LYS A 171 -15.20 -19.20 0.95
CA LYS A 171 -16.46 -18.42 0.90
C LYS A 171 -17.69 -19.27 0.59
N TYR A 172 -17.55 -20.28 -0.25
CA TYR A 172 -18.65 -21.23 -0.56
C TYR A 172 -19.04 -22.08 0.65
N LEU A 173 -18.08 -22.42 1.50
CA LEU A 173 -18.30 -23.24 2.71
C LEU A 173 -18.70 -22.41 3.93
N ALA A 174 -18.57 -21.08 3.87
CA ALA A 174 -18.78 -20.18 4.99
C ALA A 174 -20.25 -20.03 5.36
N ASP A 175 -20.51 -19.76 6.65
CA ASP A 175 -21.85 -19.37 7.11
C ASP A 175 -22.32 -18.10 6.37
N PRO A 176 -23.50 -18.15 5.71
CA PRO A 176 -23.98 -17.05 4.87
C PRO A 176 -24.38 -15.81 5.66
N TYR A 177 -24.68 -15.94 6.96
CA TYR A 177 -25.20 -14.84 7.76
C TYR A 177 -24.12 -14.05 8.49
N ASN A 178 -23.02 -14.70 8.90
CA ASN A 178 -21.96 -14.07 9.70
C ASN A 178 -20.62 -14.05 8.97
N GLN A 179 -20.11 -15.21 8.55
CA GLN A 179 -18.76 -15.34 8.00
C GLN A 179 -18.65 -14.75 6.60
N LEU A 180 -19.58 -15.03 5.71
CA LEU A 180 -19.55 -14.57 4.32
C LEU A 180 -19.61 -13.05 4.20
N PRO A 181 -20.49 -12.32 4.92
CA PRO A 181 -20.45 -10.87 4.97
C PRO A 181 -19.12 -10.33 5.51
N ALA A 182 -18.61 -10.88 6.62
CA ALA A 182 -17.34 -10.46 7.21
C ALA A 182 -16.16 -10.63 6.23
N MET A 183 -16.06 -11.77 5.55
CA MET A 183 -15.08 -12.03 4.49
C MET A 183 -15.19 -11.01 3.35
N THR A 184 -16.43 -10.73 2.93
CA THR A 184 -16.68 -9.79 1.82
C THR A 184 -16.24 -8.38 2.19
N PHE A 185 -16.60 -7.90 3.39
CA PHE A 185 -16.15 -6.59 3.87
C PHE A 185 -14.62 -6.50 4.00
N TRP A 186 -13.99 -7.55 4.54
CA TRP A 186 -12.54 -7.58 4.67
C TRP A 186 -11.84 -7.49 3.30
N LEU A 187 -12.33 -8.24 2.31
CA LEU A 187 -11.78 -8.27 0.95
C LEU A 187 -11.94 -6.93 0.20
N LEU A 188 -12.95 -6.12 0.54
CA LEU A 188 -13.18 -4.81 -0.06
C LEU A 188 -12.21 -3.73 0.45
N GLY A 189 -11.52 -3.99 1.57
CA GLY A 189 -10.57 -3.07 2.17
C GLY A 189 -11.23 -1.89 2.90
N SER A 190 -10.86 -1.69 4.16
CA SER A 190 -11.37 -0.60 5.01
C SER A 190 -10.39 -0.29 6.14
N LEU A 191 -10.41 0.96 6.60
CA LEU A 191 -9.72 1.42 7.81
C LEU A 191 -10.70 1.81 8.93
N ALA A 192 -11.99 1.46 8.78
CA ALA A 192 -13.03 1.83 9.75
C ALA A 192 -12.79 1.26 11.15
N ALA A 193 -12.20 0.06 11.23
CA ALA A 193 -11.89 -0.62 12.48
C ALA A 193 -10.47 -0.36 13.00
N ALA A 194 -9.67 0.47 12.29
CA ALA A 194 -8.28 0.74 12.67
C ALA A 194 -8.20 1.40 14.05
N ASN A 195 -7.38 0.84 14.90
CA ASN A 195 -7.17 1.31 16.27
C ASN A 195 -5.67 1.40 16.59
N ILE A 196 -5.33 1.90 17.78
CA ILE A 196 -3.94 2.14 18.19
C ILE A 196 -3.11 0.85 18.26
N SER A 197 -3.73 -0.29 18.57
CA SER A 197 -3.04 -1.58 18.67
C SER A 197 -2.63 -2.14 17.29
N ASP A 198 -3.27 -1.67 16.21
CA ASP A 198 -2.92 -2.07 14.84
C ASP A 198 -1.70 -1.32 14.30
N LEU A 199 -1.36 -0.15 14.90
CA LEU A 199 -0.30 0.71 14.39
C LEU A 199 1.09 0.10 14.53
N LEU A 200 1.40 -0.58 15.62
CA LEU A 200 2.72 -1.18 15.83
C LEU A 200 2.98 -2.38 14.92
N PRO A 201 2.05 -3.34 14.78
CA PRO A 201 2.16 -4.42 13.78
C PRO A 201 2.28 -3.92 12.34
N LEU A 202 1.64 -2.80 12.01
CA LEU A 202 1.76 -2.16 10.70
C LEU A 202 3.10 -1.43 10.54
N PHE A 203 3.45 -0.57 11.51
CA PHE A 203 4.62 0.31 11.41
C PHE A 203 5.94 -0.47 11.31
N GLY A 204 6.13 -1.50 12.12
CA GLY A 204 7.38 -2.26 12.16
C GLY A 204 7.80 -2.82 10.80
N PRO A 205 6.97 -3.67 10.17
CA PRO A 205 7.27 -4.21 8.83
C PRO A 205 7.36 -3.14 7.75
N VAL A 206 6.49 -2.11 7.78
CA VAL A 206 6.51 -1.00 6.80
C VAL A 206 7.79 -0.18 6.93
N ALA A 207 8.20 0.17 8.14
CA ALA A 207 9.44 0.91 8.38
C ALA A 207 10.67 0.10 7.94
N LEU A 208 10.72 -1.19 8.31
CA LEU A 208 11.83 -2.08 7.94
C LEU A 208 11.92 -2.24 6.41
N GLY A 209 10.83 -2.61 5.75
CA GLY A 209 10.81 -2.81 4.30
C GLY A 209 11.14 -1.53 3.54
N THR A 210 10.57 -0.39 3.95
CA THR A 210 10.87 0.92 3.35
C THR A 210 12.33 1.32 3.57
N ALA A 211 12.90 1.11 4.76
CA ALA A 211 14.29 1.40 5.06
C ALA A 211 15.24 0.55 4.18
N VAL A 212 14.95 -0.74 4.00
CA VAL A 212 15.71 -1.61 3.09
C VAL A 212 15.64 -1.08 1.67
N LEU A 213 14.46 -0.74 1.14
CA LEU A 213 14.32 -0.21 -0.22
C LEU A 213 15.06 1.13 -0.39
N ILE A 214 15.00 2.03 0.60
CA ILE A 214 15.75 3.29 0.59
C ILE A 214 17.27 3.01 0.62
N ALA A 215 17.73 2.06 1.40
CA ALA A 215 19.15 1.69 1.42
C ALA A 215 19.63 1.11 0.07
N LEU A 216 18.74 0.41 -0.64
CA LEU A 216 19.02 -0.19 -1.94
C LEU A 216 18.80 0.77 -3.13
N ARG A 217 18.31 1.99 -2.92
CA ARG A 217 17.90 2.94 -3.97
C ARG A 217 18.93 3.14 -5.10
N TRP A 218 20.21 3.23 -4.77
CA TRP A 218 21.25 3.36 -5.79
C TRP A 218 21.36 2.10 -6.66
N ARG A 219 21.34 0.91 -6.01
CA ARG A 219 21.41 -0.36 -6.73
C ARG A 219 20.16 -0.59 -7.59
N MET A 220 19.00 -0.08 -7.15
CA MET A 220 17.76 -0.12 -7.93
C MET A 220 17.86 0.73 -9.20
N ASN A 221 18.56 1.88 -9.18
CA ASN A 221 18.86 2.64 -10.39
C ASN A 221 19.70 1.81 -11.38
N VAL A 222 20.71 1.09 -10.89
CA VAL A 222 21.54 0.22 -11.75
C VAL A 222 20.72 -0.94 -12.33
N MET A 223 19.76 -1.51 -11.57
CA MET A 223 18.87 -2.58 -12.08
C MET A 223 17.88 -2.11 -13.15
N SER A 224 17.73 -0.81 -13.38
CA SER A 224 16.99 -0.29 -14.53
C SER A 224 17.72 -0.52 -15.87
N LEU A 225 19.04 -0.81 -15.84
CA LEU A 225 19.83 -1.22 -16.98
C LEU A 225 19.64 -2.71 -17.31
N PRO A 226 19.98 -3.16 -18.52
CA PRO A 226 20.05 -4.59 -18.85
C PRO A 226 20.89 -5.38 -17.84
N GLU A 227 20.57 -6.66 -17.63
CA GLU A 227 21.20 -7.47 -16.56
C GLU A 227 22.72 -7.61 -16.75
N GLU A 228 23.18 -7.71 -18.00
CA GLU A 228 24.61 -7.76 -18.35
C GLU A 228 25.34 -6.47 -18.00
N GLU A 229 24.73 -5.31 -18.26
CA GLU A 229 25.28 -4.00 -17.93
C GLU A 229 25.30 -3.78 -16.40
N ALA A 230 24.23 -4.16 -15.70
CA ALA A 230 24.17 -4.09 -14.25
C ALA A 230 25.26 -4.97 -13.60
N GLY A 231 25.49 -6.17 -14.15
CA GLY A 231 26.54 -7.08 -13.73
C GLY A 231 27.95 -6.50 -13.94
N SER A 232 28.19 -5.82 -15.06
CA SER A 232 29.47 -5.17 -15.36
C SER A 232 29.79 -4.02 -14.40
N LEU A 233 28.78 -3.40 -13.82
CA LEU A 233 28.88 -2.38 -12.76
C LEU A 233 29.04 -2.99 -11.36
N GLY A 234 29.25 -4.30 -11.24
CA GLY A 234 29.49 -4.99 -9.97
C GLY A 234 28.23 -5.25 -9.13
N VAL A 235 27.04 -5.15 -9.72
CA VAL A 235 25.78 -5.40 -9.00
C VAL A 235 25.39 -6.87 -9.17
N ALA A 236 25.35 -7.62 -8.06
CA ALA A 236 24.80 -8.98 -8.01
C ALA A 236 23.27 -8.92 -8.11
N THR A 237 22.72 -9.07 -9.32
CA THR A 237 21.29 -8.86 -9.64
C THR A 237 20.37 -9.86 -8.92
N GLY A 238 20.79 -11.12 -8.80
CA GLY A 238 19.99 -12.17 -8.14
C GLY A 238 19.68 -11.87 -6.65
N PRO A 239 20.68 -11.76 -5.77
CA PRO A 239 20.46 -11.40 -4.37
C PRO A 239 19.75 -10.06 -4.18
N LEU A 240 20.02 -9.08 -5.03
CA LEU A 240 19.36 -7.78 -4.99
C LEU A 240 17.87 -7.90 -5.32
N ARG A 241 17.51 -8.72 -6.30
CA ARG A 241 16.12 -9.03 -6.65
C ARG A 241 15.36 -9.63 -5.47
N ILE A 242 15.98 -10.61 -4.79
CA ILE A 242 15.39 -11.22 -3.57
C ILE A 242 15.14 -10.15 -2.51
N ALA A 243 16.13 -9.31 -2.22
CA ALA A 243 16.02 -8.28 -1.20
C ALA A 243 14.91 -7.25 -1.52
N ILE A 244 14.79 -6.81 -2.78
CA ILE A 244 13.74 -5.90 -3.21
C ILE A 244 12.36 -6.55 -3.11
N VAL A 245 12.20 -7.79 -3.61
CA VAL A 245 10.94 -8.54 -3.54
C VAL A 245 10.54 -8.75 -2.08
N ALA A 246 11.45 -9.21 -1.23
CA ALA A 246 11.17 -9.46 0.19
C ALA A 246 10.74 -8.16 0.91
N ALA A 247 11.49 -7.07 0.72
CA ALA A 247 11.18 -5.79 1.36
C ALA A 247 9.83 -5.21 0.87
N ALA A 248 9.56 -5.23 -0.43
CA ALA A 248 8.31 -4.76 -0.99
C ALA A 248 7.12 -5.65 -0.58
N THR A 249 7.31 -6.97 -0.51
CA THR A 249 6.28 -7.90 -0.02
C THR A 249 5.99 -7.69 1.46
N LEU A 250 7.01 -7.45 2.27
CA LEU A 250 6.86 -7.17 3.69
C LEU A 250 5.95 -5.96 3.92
N THR A 251 6.20 -4.85 3.21
CA THR A 251 5.37 -3.64 3.31
C THR A 251 3.95 -3.86 2.78
N THR A 252 3.80 -4.57 1.66
CA THR A 252 2.48 -4.87 1.08
C THR A 252 1.66 -5.79 1.98
N SER A 253 2.25 -6.88 2.47
CA SER A 253 1.54 -7.85 3.33
C SER A 253 1.08 -7.21 4.64
N ALA A 254 1.90 -6.35 5.26
CA ALA A 254 1.51 -5.61 6.46
C ALA A 254 0.34 -4.65 6.18
N SER A 255 0.39 -3.95 5.05
CA SER A 255 -0.68 -3.04 4.64
C SER A 255 -1.99 -3.77 4.40
N VAL A 256 -1.95 -4.89 3.66
CA VAL A 256 -3.14 -5.69 3.35
C VAL A 256 -3.69 -6.37 4.61
N ALA A 257 -2.83 -6.85 5.50
CA ALA A 257 -3.24 -7.46 6.77
C ALA A 257 -4.03 -6.48 7.66
N THR A 258 -3.66 -5.19 7.64
CA THR A 258 -4.30 -4.16 8.46
C THR A 258 -5.55 -3.56 7.79
N ALA A 259 -5.49 -3.29 6.50
CA ALA A 259 -6.49 -2.50 5.78
C ALA A 259 -7.35 -3.30 4.79
N GLY A 260 -7.11 -4.61 4.65
CA GLY A 260 -7.67 -5.40 3.56
C GLY A 260 -7.06 -5.05 2.20
N ILE A 261 -7.70 -5.46 1.12
CA ILE A 261 -7.15 -5.26 -0.22
C ILE A 261 -7.45 -3.84 -0.70
N ILE A 262 -6.39 -3.04 -0.88
CA ILE A 262 -6.46 -1.70 -1.46
C ILE A 262 -5.62 -1.69 -2.74
N GLY A 263 -6.27 -1.83 -3.87
CA GLY A 263 -5.62 -1.79 -5.18
C GLY A 263 -5.30 -0.36 -5.64
N TRP A 264 -4.66 -0.24 -6.81
CA TRP A 264 -4.39 0.99 -7.55
C TRP A 264 -3.37 1.95 -6.94
N VAL A 265 -3.22 2.04 -5.61
CA VAL A 265 -2.27 2.95 -4.96
C VAL A 265 -0.84 2.69 -5.45
N GLY A 266 -0.42 1.41 -5.41
CA GLY A 266 0.91 0.98 -5.86
C GLY A 266 1.13 1.08 -7.39
N LEU A 267 0.10 1.44 -8.14
CA LEU A 267 0.14 1.62 -9.60
C LEU A 267 0.15 3.11 -9.96
N VAL A 268 -0.80 3.86 -9.41
CA VAL A 268 -1.03 5.27 -9.70
C VAL A 268 0.02 6.18 -9.08
N VAL A 269 0.27 6.01 -7.79
CA VAL A 269 1.15 6.91 -7.03
C VAL A 269 2.61 6.90 -7.52
N PRO A 270 3.25 5.74 -7.80
CA PRO A 270 4.60 5.73 -8.36
C PRO A 270 4.70 6.47 -9.70
N HIS A 271 3.67 6.38 -10.53
CA HIS A 271 3.61 7.10 -11.80
C HIS A 271 3.56 8.62 -11.59
N LEU A 272 2.69 9.09 -10.70
CA LEU A 272 2.60 10.51 -10.32
C LEU A 272 3.91 10.99 -9.71
N ALA A 273 4.51 10.24 -8.80
CA ALA A 273 5.78 10.59 -8.18
C ALA A 273 6.90 10.71 -9.23
N ARG A 274 6.96 9.77 -10.20
CA ARG A 274 7.94 9.81 -11.29
C ARG A 274 7.77 11.04 -12.18
N SER A 275 6.54 11.49 -12.43
CA SER A 275 6.28 12.71 -13.19
C SER A 275 6.77 13.97 -12.47
N LEU A 276 6.78 13.97 -11.13
CA LEU A 276 7.19 15.09 -10.29
C LEU A 276 8.71 15.18 -10.12
N VAL A 277 9.40 14.05 -9.85
CA VAL A 277 10.82 14.06 -9.46
C VAL A 277 11.74 13.25 -10.39
N GLY A 278 11.17 12.64 -11.45
CA GLY A 278 11.93 11.79 -12.39
C GLY A 278 12.10 10.36 -11.91
N PRO A 279 12.87 9.54 -12.65
CA PRO A 279 12.97 8.09 -12.43
C PRO A 279 13.99 7.68 -11.36
N ASP A 280 14.82 8.60 -10.86
CA ASP A 280 15.88 8.32 -9.88
C ASP A 280 15.28 7.85 -8.54
N PHE A 281 15.56 6.62 -8.14
CA PHE A 281 15.04 6.02 -6.90
C PHE A 281 15.42 6.75 -5.63
N ALA A 282 16.54 7.51 -5.63
CA ALA A 282 16.93 8.32 -4.48
C ALA A 282 15.89 9.41 -4.15
N ARG A 283 15.19 9.91 -5.17
CA ARG A 283 14.15 10.93 -5.05
C ARG A 283 12.75 10.32 -5.16
N LEU A 284 12.61 9.30 -5.99
CA LEU A 284 11.34 8.67 -6.30
C LEU A 284 10.72 7.94 -5.11
N LEU A 285 11.50 7.14 -4.37
CA LEU A 285 10.99 6.38 -3.21
C LEU A 285 10.43 7.29 -2.10
N PRO A 286 11.16 8.32 -1.59
CA PRO A 286 10.58 9.19 -0.56
C PRO A 286 9.40 10.01 -1.08
N THR A 287 9.44 10.49 -2.33
CA THR A 287 8.31 11.21 -2.92
C THR A 287 7.08 10.31 -3.06
N ALA A 288 7.25 9.06 -3.49
CA ALA A 288 6.18 8.09 -3.58
C ALA A 288 5.57 7.77 -2.21
N ALA A 289 6.40 7.63 -1.16
CA ALA A 289 5.93 7.42 0.21
C ALA A 289 5.04 8.58 0.69
N ILE A 290 5.54 9.82 0.57
CA ILE A 290 4.82 11.01 1.00
C ILE A 290 3.52 11.20 0.21
N LEU A 291 3.59 11.07 -1.12
CA LEU A 291 2.43 11.23 -1.98
C LEU A 291 1.40 10.10 -1.77
N GLY A 292 1.86 8.87 -1.52
CA GLY A 292 1.01 7.72 -1.24
C GLY A 292 0.23 7.87 0.06
N GLY A 293 0.90 8.35 1.11
CA GLY A 293 0.24 8.70 2.36
C GLY A 293 -0.83 9.76 2.16
N GLY A 294 -0.50 10.86 1.49
CA GLY A 294 -1.44 11.93 1.18
C GLY A 294 -2.61 11.46 0.30
N TYR A 295 -2.35 10.66 -0.73
CA TYR A 295 -3.37 10.10 -1.60
C TYR A 295 -4.38 9.25 -0.81
N LEU A 296 -3.90 8.32 0.03
CA LEU A 296 -4.81 7.43 0.76
C LEU A 296 -5.58 8.17 1.85
N LEU A 297 -5.01 9.21 2.45
CA LEU A 297 -5.72 10.10 3.38
C LEU A 297 -6.91 10.81 2.70
N VAL A 298 -6.74 11.30 1.49
CA VAL A 298 -7.83 11.92 0.72
C VAL A 298 -8.89 10.88 0.37
N ILE A 299 -8.49 9.70 -0.11
CA ILE A 299 -9.42 8.60 -0.43
C ILE A 299 -10.18 8.13 0.84
N ASP A 300 -9.50 7.97 1.97
CA ASP A 300 -10.16 7.60 3.24
C ASP A 300 -11.13 8.67 3.72
N THR A 301 -10.80 9.94 3.54
CA THR A 301 -11.70 11.04 3.88
C THR A 301 -12.95 11.01 3.01
N LEU A 302 -12.79 10.78 1.70
CA LEU A 302 -13.93 10.59 0.79
C LEU A 302 -14.75 9.36 1.16
N ALA A 303 -14.12 8.25 1.53
CA ALA A 303 -14.80 7.01 1.96
C ALA A 303 -15.79 7.25 3.09
N ARG A 304 -15.39 8.10 4.05
CA ARG A 304 -16.17 8.41 5.25
C ARG A 304 -17.27 9.46 5.05
N THR A 305 -17.16 10.26 3.98
CA THR A 305 -17.98 11.47 3.84
C THR A 305 -18.85 11.51 2.61
N ALA A 306 -18.57 10.67 1.59
CA ALA A 306 -19.28 10.71 0.31
C ALA A 306 -20.68 10.07 0.36
N ALA A 307 -20.96 9.21 1.36
CA ALA A 307 -22.25 8.54 1.51
C ALA A 307 -22.61 8.32 3.00
N GLU A 308 -23.87 7.96 3.26
CA GLU A 308 -24.33 7.62 4.61
C GLU A 308 -23.64 6.35 5.15
N VAL A 309 -23.35 5.39 4.27
CA VAL A 309 -22.58 4.21 4.60
C VAL A 309 -21.17 4.41 4.07
N GLU A 310 -20.17 4.01 4.86
CA GLU A 310 -18.77 4.13 4.45
C GLU A 310 -18.49 3.28 3.20
N ILE A 311 -17.90 3.92 2.19
CA ILE A 311 -17.55 3.24 0.95
C ILE A 311 -16.21 2.53 1.15
N PRO A 312 -16.11 1.22 0.83
CA PRO A 312 -14.84 0.50 0.91
C PRO A 312 -13.72 1.15 0.10
N LEU A 313 -12.51 1.17 0.67
CA LEU A 313 -11.35 1.84 0.06
C LEU A 313 -10.96 1.23 -1.29
N GLY A 314 -11.06 -0.11 -1.41
CA GLY A 314 -10.76 -0.79 -2.67
C GLY A 314 -11.67 -0.37 -3.81
N ILE A 315 -12.94 -0.07 -3.53
CA ILE A 315 -13.90 0.45 -4.53
C ILE A 315 -13.49 1.87 -4.95
N LEU A 316 -13.24 2.76 -3.99
CA LEU A 316 -12.90 4.15 -4.31
C LEU A 316 -11.56 4.25 -5.04
N THR A 317 -10.55 3.49 -4.63
CA THR A 317 -9.27 3.48 -5.34
C THR A 317 -9.40 2.95 -6.76
N ALA A 318 -10.31 2.00 -7.01
CA ALA A 318 -10.60 1.51 -8.37
C ALA A 318 -11.34 2.57 -9.21
N VAL A 319 -12.34 3.24 -8.64
CA VAL A 319 -13.09 4.31 -9.34
C VAL A 319 -12.20 5.48 -9.72
N VAL A 320 -11.22 5.83 -8.89
CA VAL A 320 -10.26 6.92 -9.19
C VAL A 320 -9.11 6.41 -10.07
N GLY A 321 -8.60 5.22 -9.79
CA GLY A 321 -7.42 4.68 -10.47
C GLY A 321 -7.69 4.25 -11.91
N THR A 322 -8.84 3.65 -12.19
CA THR A 322 -9.17 3.14 -13.53
C THR A 322 -9.24 4.28 -14.59
N PRO A 323 -9.97 5.37 -14.37
CA PRO A 323 -9.99 6.49 -15.33
C PRO A 323 -8.61 7.12 -15.52
N PHE A 324 -7.84 7.29 -14.44
CA PHE A 324 -6.47 7.76 -14.51
C PHE A 324 -5.60 6.87 -15.42
N PHE A 325 -5.74 5.56 -15.28
CA PHE A 325 -4.95 4.60 -16.04
C PHE A 325 -5.35 4.57 -17.52
N ILE A 326 -6.65 4.67 -17.83
CA ILE A 326 -7.15 4.78 -19.21
C ILE A 326 -6.59 6.05 -19.86
N TRP A 327 -6.63 7.17 -19.15
CA TRP A 327 -6.04 8.43 -19.62
C TRP A 327 -4.53 8.28 -19.88
N LEU A 328 -3.80 7.59 -18.99
CA LEU A 328 -2.37 7.33 -19.15
C LEU A 328 -2.09 6.52 -20.41
N LEU A 329 -2.81 5.44 -20.65
CA LEU A 329 -2.67 4.61 -21.85
C LEU A 329 -2.95 5.41 -23.12
N ALA A 330 -4.00 6.23 -23.13
CA ALA A 330 -4.34 7.10 -24.26
C ALA A 330 -3.27 8.17 -24.52
N SER A 331 -2.60 8.67 -23.47
CA SER A 331 -1.53 9.66 -23.61
C SER A 331 -0.24 9.06 -24.16
N MET A 332 0.07 7.81 -23.84
CA MET A 332 1.25 7.10 -24.35
C MET A 332 1.17 6.86 -25.86
N GLN A 333 0.00 6.60 -26.42
CA GLN A 333 -0.17 6.40 -27.88
C GLN A 333 0.19 7.63 -28.71
N ARG A 334 0.04 8.85 -28.16
CA ARG A 334 0.38 10.10 -28.87
C ARG A 334 1.88 10.36 -29.02
N THR A 335 2.73 9.64 -28.28
CA THR A 335 4.19 9.79 -28.36
C THR A 335 4.84 8.79 -29.32
N TRP A 336 4.07 7.86 -29.90
CA TRP A 336 4.54 6.83 -30.85
C TRP A 336 4.03 7.06 -32.29
N SER A 337 3.25 8.09 -32.52
CA SER A 337 2.84 8.59 -33.84
C SER A 337 3.58 9.88 -34.17
#